data_29dc24ec10e2b14174832b367b49e11b
#
_entry.id   29dc24ec10e2b14174832b367b49e11b
#
_cell.length_a   1.000
_cell.length_b   1.000
_cell.length_c   1.000
_cell.angle_alpha   90.00
_cell.angle_beta   90.00
_cell.angle_gamma   90.00
#
_symmetry.space_group_name_H-M   'P 1'
#
loop_
_entity.id
_entity.type
_entity.pdbx_description
1 polymer ?
#
loop_
_entity_poly.entity_id
_entity_poly.type
_entity_poly.pdbx_seq_one_letter_code
_entity_poly.pdbx_strand_id
1 'polypeptide(L)'
;TNLPDQETFSLVAKELLIARENSKVGKIAARLNFESGGMRSMINKTVRKIRKYKGNDYKKALIQFDKRWGAVVTWKVIKRIGQRYTGVQYLAALDLKVNEDNTIGLQSEDRRIYVKIFLRTIWISFLVTVFCLILAYPVSFLLATLPLRISNILLIMVLLPFWTSLLVRTTSWIVLLQRNGVVNDILVALNIISEDGRIQMIYNQTGTLVAMTQILLPFMILPLYSVMKTISPSYMRAARSLGASPLTAFVRVYMPQTTPGIGAGCLLVFILSIGYYITPALVGGRSGQLISNFIAYHMKSSLNWGLAAALGTILLVAVLILYWLYNKIIGIDKMKLG
;
A
#
# COMPACT_ATOMS: atom_id res chain seq x y z
N THR A 1 39.34 -5.76 11.09
CA THR A 1 39.16 -7.06 10.41
C THR A 1 39.33 -8.26 11.34
N ASN A 2 39.61 -8.07 12.61
CA ASN A 2 39.83 -9.13 13.59
C ASN A 2 38.56 -9.42 14.39
N LEU A 3 38.48 -10.65 14.97
CA LEU A 3 37.46 -10.99 15.96
C LEU A 3 37.55 -10.04 17.16
N PRO A 4 36.41 -9.67 17.78
CA PRO A 4 36.44 -8.88 19.00
C PRO A 4 37.25 -9.51 20.13
N ASP A 5 37.63 -8.70 21.09
CA ASP A 5 38.28 -9.12 22.31
C ASP A 5 37.37 -9.90 23.25
N GLN A 6 37.91 -10.53 24.27
CA GLN A 6 37.15 -11.32 25.23
C GLN A 6 36.13 -10.51 26.00
N GLU A 7 36.39 -9.23 26.24
CA GLU A 7 35.49 -8.34 26.92
C GLU A 7 34.17 -8.13 26.16
N THR A 8 34.24 -7.90 24.84
CA THR A 8 33.08 -7.80 23.96
C THR A 8 32.24 -9.08 23.96
N PHE A 9 32.88 -10.26 23.95
CA PHE A 9 32.15 -11.53 24.06
C PHE A 9 31.45 -11.67 25.41
N SER A 10 32.08 -11.21 26.52
CA SER A 10 31.48 -11.25 27.85
C SER A 10 30.28 -10.28 27.97
N LEU A 11 30.37 -9.10 27.37
CA LEU A 11 29.25 -8.12 27.32
C LEU A 11 28.07 -8.69 26.56
N VAL A 12 28.28 -9.25 25.37
CA VAL A 12 27.20 -9.88 24.59
C VAL A 12 26.57 -11.03 25.34
N ALA A 13 27.38 -11.83 26.05
CA ALA A 13 26.88 -12.93 26.88
C ALA A 13 25.96 -12.43 28.01
N LYS A 14 26.35 -11.37 28.71
CA LYS A 14 25.56 -10.72 29.75
C LYS A 14 24.25 -10.14 29.21
N GLU A 15 24.34 -9.42 28.08
CA GLU A 15 23.17 -8.84 27.41
C GLU A 15 22.16 -9.91 26.97
N LEU A 16 22.62 -11.07 26.49
CA LEU A 16 21.75 -12.19 26.13
C LEU A 16 21.07 -12.81 27.37
N LEU A 17 21.74 -12.83 28.53
CA LEU A 17 21.13 -13.28 29.79
C LEU A 17 20.06 -12.29 30.26
N ILE A 18 20.35 -10.99 30.28
CA ILE A 18 19.39 -9.92 30.62
C ILE A 18 18.20 -9.96 29.66
N ALA A 19 18.45 -10.11 28.36
CA ALA A 19 17.39 -10.24 27.37
C ALA A 19 16.48 -11.45 27.61
N ARG A 20 17.04 -12.54 28.16
CA ARG A 20 16.26 -13.71 28.52
C ARG A 20 15.39 -13.44 29.73
N GLU A 21 15.91 -12.86 30.79
CA GLU A 21 15.14 -12.50 31.99
C GLU A 21 13.96 -11.59 31.64
N ASN A 22 14.17 -10.66 30.72
CA ASN A 22 13.16 -9.76 30.21
C ASN A 22 12.27 -10.33 29.08
N SER A 23 12.37 -11.64 28.77
CA SER A 23 11.62 -12.30 27.68
C SER A 23 11.81 -11.66 26.29
N LYS A 24 12.95 -10.98 26.04
CA LYS A 24 13.25 -10.24 24.82
C LYS A 24 14.10 -11.00 23.78
N VAL A 25 14.57 -12.22 24.12
CA VAL A 25 15.44 -13.03 23.23
C VAL A 25 14.82 -13.25 21.85
N GLY A 26 13.51 -13.53 21.79
CA GLY A 26 12.81 -13.75 20.54
C GLY A 26 12.85 -12.53 19.60
N LYS A 27 12.73 -11.32 20.17
CA LYS A 27 12.81 -10.05 19.40
C LYS A 27 14.21 -9.79 18.88
N ILE A 28 15.24 -10.00 19.70
CA ILE A 28 16.65 -9.85 19.31
C ILE A 28 17.00 -10.86 18.22
N ALA A 29 16.66 -12.13 18.44
CA ALA A 29 16.93 -13.21 17.50
C ALA A 29 16.23 -12.99 16.14
N ALA A 30 14.97 -12.50 16.14
CA ALA A 30 14.24 -12.17 14.92
C ALA A 30 14.89 -11.01 14.16
N ARG A 31 15.30 -9.94 14.88
CA ARG A 31 15.95 -8.77 14.29
C ARG A 31 17.30 -9.13 13.64
N LEU A 32 18.12 -9.92 14.33
CA LEU A 32 19.40 -10.41 13.79
C LEU A 32 19.20 -11.33 12.59
N ASN A 33 18.19 -12.20 12.63
CA ASN A 33 17.90 -13.14 11.54
C ASN A 33 17.36 -12.44 10.28
N PHE A 34 16.78 -11.25 10.41
CA PHE A 34 16.36 -10.45 9.27
C PHE A 34 17.57 -10.00 8.42
N GLU A 35 18.66 -9.62 9.08
CA GLU A 35 19.90 -9.19 8.42
C GLU A 35 20.73 -10.36 7.86
N SER A 36 20.81 -11.44 8.62
CA SER A 36 21.56 -12.63 8.23
C SER A 36 20.82 -13.90 8.62
N GLY A 37 20.49 -14.72 7.62
CA GLY A 37 19.76 -15.97 7.82
C GLY A 37 20.51 -16.92 8.78
N GLY A 38 19.74 -17.60 9.65
CA GLY A 38 20.30 -18.54 10.62
C GLY A 38 20.74 -17.92 11.96
N MET A 39 20.80 -16.59 12.10
CA MET A 39 21.14 -15.92 13.36
C MET A 39 20.14 -16.26 14.47
N ARG A 40 18.86 -16.46 14.15
CA ARG A 40 17.84 -16.86 15.14
C ARG A 40 18.19 -18.18 15.82
N SER A 41 18.59 -19.17 15.04
CA SER A 41 18.98 -20.48 15.60
C SER A 41 20.23 -20.38 16.46
N MET A 42 21.22 -19.59 16.02
CA MET A 42 22.47 -19.35 16.76
C MET A 42 22.18 -18.70 18.13
N ILE A 43 21.41 -17.60 18.17
CA ILE A 43 21.06 -16.89 19.40
C ILE A 43 20.30 -17.80 20.36
N ASN A 44 19.26 -18.49 19.88
CA ASN A 44 18.45 -19.39 20.72
C ASN A 44 19.29 -20.54 21.30
N LYS A 45 20.18 -21.12 20.49
CA LYS A 45 21.11 -22.18 20.94
C LYS A 45 22.09 -21.65 21.99
N THR A 46 22.63 -20.45 21.77
CA THR A 46 23.55 -19.79 22.69
C THR A 46 22.87 -19.51 24.04
N VAL A 47 21.68 -18.89 24.03
CA VAL A 47 20.95 -18.56 25.27
C VAL A 47 20.59 -19.79 26.10
N ARG A 48 20.32 -20.93 25.47
CA ARG A 48 20.06 -22.19 26.18
C ARG A 48 21.33 -22.73 26.88
N LYS A 49 22.49 -22.64 26.24
CA LYS A 49 23.78 -23.17 26.74
C LYS A 49 24.44 -22.26 27.75
N ILE A 50 24.41 -20.94 27.52
CA ILE A 50 25.07 -19.95 28.37
C ILE A 50 24.55 -19.95 29.80
N ARG A 51 23.27 -20.30 30.00
CA ARG A 51 22.68 -20.44 31.34
C ARG A 51 23.40 -21.44 32.22
N LYS A 52 23.93 -22.51 31.63
CA LYS A 52 24.59 -23.61 32.35
C LYS A 52 26.10 -23.37 32.47
N TYR A 53 26.62 -22.32 31.81
CA TYR A 53 28.03 -22.04 31.77
C TYR A 53 28.47 -21.25 33.01
N LYS A 54 29.46 -21.80 33.76
CA LYS A 54 30.01 -21.19 34.98
C LYS A 54 31.45 -20.69 34.82
N GLY A 55 32.01 -20.76 33.61
CA GLY A 55 33.39 -20.32 33.34
C GLY A 55 33.48 -18.83 33.02
N ASN A 56 34.75 -18.32 32.99
CA ASN A 56 35.05 -16.90 32.70
C ASN A 56 35.43 -16.64 31.24
N ASP A 57 35.74 -17.68 30.44
CA ASP A 57 36.18 -17.54 29.05
C ASP A 57 34.96 -17.61 28.10
N TYR A 58 34.21 -16.50 28.01
CA TYR A 58 33.05 -16.42 27.14
C TYR A 58 33.37 -16.49 25.65
N LYS A 59 34.60 -16.12 25.23
CA LYS A 59 35.02 -16.20 23.82
C LYS A 59 35.06 -17.66 23.37
N LYS A 60 35.79 -18.51 24.08
CA LYS A 60 35.86 -19.95 23.76
C LYS A 60 34.49 -20.61 23.91
N ALA A 61 33.72 -20.25 24.96
CA ALA A 61 32.42 -20.83 25.22
C ALA A 61 31.40 -20.53 24.10
N LEU A 62 31.30 -19.27 23.64
CA LEU A 62 30.34 -18.91 22.59
C LEU A 62 30.69 -19.59 21.26
N ILE A 63 31.99 -19.64 20.89
CA ILE A 63 32.45 -20.31 19.67
C ILE A 63 32.15 -21.82 19.75
N GLN A 64 32.34 -22.44 20.93
CA GLN A 64 31.98 -23.84 21.14
C GLN A 64 30.47 -24.10 21.10
N PHE A 65 29.67 -23.15 21.55
CA PHE A 65 28.18 -23.25 21.45
C PHE A 65 27.70 -23.22 20.02
N ASP A 66 28.30 -22.33 19.21
CA ASP A 66 28.02 -22.24 17.77
C ASP A 66 29.22 -21.61 17.03
N LYS A 67 29.76 -22.32 16.03
CA LYS A 67 30.93 -21.90 15.25
C LYS A 67 30.78 -20.51 14.61
N ARG A 68 29.58 -20.07 14.36
CA ARG A 68 29.30 -18.76 13.76
C ARG A 68 29.72 -17.57 14.64
N TRP A 69 29.87 -17.75 15.94
CA TRP A 69 30.48 -16.75 16.83
C TRP A 69 31.94 -16.47 16.54
N GLY A 70 32.65 -17.41 15.89
CA GLY A 70 34.01 -17.23 15.39
C GLY A 70 34.12 -16.54 14.05
N ALA A 71 32.99 -16.21 13.40
CA ALA A 71 33.00 -15.55 12.11
C ALA A 71 32.92 -14.01 12.28
N VAL A 72 33.85 -13.29 11.65
CA VAL A 72 33.93 -11.81 11.67
C VAL A 72 32.60 -11.19 11.15
N VAL A 73 31.96 -11.83 10.18
CA VAL A 73 30.69 -11.41 9.60
C VAL A 73 29.59 -11.28 10.66
N THR A 74 29.50 -12.23 11.58
CA THR A 74 28.52 -12.21 12.69
C THR A 74 28.66 -10.93 13.52
N TRP A 75 29.88 -10.53 13.83
CA TRP A 75 30.16 -9.34 14.62
C TRP A 75 29.93 -8.04 13.86
N LYS A 76 30.20 -8.01 12.55
CA LYS A 76 29.85 -6.89 11.68
C LYS A 76 28.32 -6.67 11.67
N VAL A 77 27.55 -7.75 11.58
CA VAL A 77 26.08 -7.67 11.64
C VAL A 77 25.60 -7.15 13.01
N ILE A 78 26.13 -7.69 14.12
CA ILE A 78 25.78 -7.25 15.47
C ILE A 78 26.09 -5.77 15.67
N LYS A 79 27.31 -5.32 15.27
CA LYS A 79 27.72 -3.90 15.35
C LYS A 79 26.78 -2.98 14.55
N ARG A 80 26.42 -3.39 13.34
CA ARG A 80 25.53 -2.61 12.46
C ARG A 80 24.12 -2.45 13.05
N ILE A 81 23.56 -3.53 13.61
CA ILE A 81 22.24 -3.51 14.23
C ILE A 81 22.23 -2.77 15.57
N GLY A 82 23.35 -2.76 16.28
CA GLY A 82 23.51 -2.03 17.55
C GLY A 82 23.51 -0.51 17.39
N GLN A 83 23.67 0.03 16.18
CA GLN A 83 23.58 1.46 15.93
C GLN A 83 22.13 1.94 16.15
N ARG A 84 22.00 3.10 16.84
CA ARG A 84 20.69 3.72 17.15
C ARG A 84 19.91 4.10 15.89
N TYR A 85 20.61 4.57 14.85
CA TYR A 85 20.09 4.95 13.55
C TYR A 85 20.79 4.13 12.47
N THR A 86 20.03 3.41 11.65
CA THR A 86 20.55 2.62 10.55
C THR A 86 19.67 2.78 9.31
N GLY A 87 20.29 3.02 8.15
CA GLY A 87 19.61 3.09 6.85
C GLY A 87 19.26 1.72 6.24
N VAL A 88 19.63 0.62 6.89
CA VAL A 88 19.47 -0.73 6.34
C VAL A 88 18.02 -1.07 6.01
N GLN A 89 17.07 -0.59 6.81
CA GLN A 89 15.64 -0.83 6.57
C GLN A 89 15.12 -0.10 5.34
N TYR A 90 15.64 1.09 5.05
CA TYR A 90 15.32 1.82 3.81
C TYR A 90 15.90 1.12 2.58
N LEU A 91 17.14 0.59 2.68
CA LEU A 91 17.72 -0.22 1.62
C LEU A 91 16.88 -1.49 1.39
N ALA A 92 16.49 -2.19 2.46
CA ALA A 92 15.64 -3.37 2.36
C ALA A 92 14.27 -3.05 1.73
N ALA A 93 13.69 -1.89 2.04
CA ALA A 93 12.44 -1.43 1.44
C ALA A 93 12.56 -1.10 -0.07
N LEU A 94 13.79 -0.88 -0.55
CA LEU A 94 14.14 -0.68 -1.97
C LEU A 94 14.72 -1.95 -2.63
N ASP A 95 14.51 -3.12 -2.01
CA ASP A 95 15.05 -4.41 -2.46
C ASP A 95 16.58 -4.43 -2.55
N LEU A 96 17.28 -3.62 -1.73
CA LEU A 96 18.71 -3.55 -1.61
C LEU A 96 19.19 -4.18 -0.29
N LYS A 97 20.44 -4.61 -0.25
CA LYS A 97 21.12 -5.10 0.95
C LYS A 97 22.52 -4.54 1.07
N VAL A 98 23.04 -4.50 2.29
CA VAL A 98 24.46 -4.22 2.54
C VAL A 98 25.19 -5.55 2.56
N ASN A 99 26.14 -5.74 1.64
CA ASN A 99 27.01 -6.90 1.56
C ASN A 99 28.02 -6.93 2.73
N GLU A 100 28.79 -8.01 2.83
CA GLU A 100 29.85 -8.17 3.84
C GLU A 100 30.96 -7.11 3.72
N ASP A 101 31.20 -6.62 2.50
CA ASP A 101 32.21 -5.60 2.19
C ASP A 101 31.68 -4.16 2.37
N ASN A 102 30.54 -3.98 3.03
CA ASN A 102 29.83 -2.70 3.16
C ASN A 102 29.39 -2.07 1.82
N THR A 103 29.43 -2.80 0.72
CA THR A 103 28.89 -2.36 -0.57
C THR A 103 27.38 -2.56 -0.60
N ILE A 104 26.67 -1.66 -1.29
CA ILE A 104 25.22 -1.80 -1.51
C ILE A 104 25.04 -2.72 -2.72
N GLY A 105 24.32 -3.81 -2.53
CA GLY A 105 23.98 -4.76 -3.58
C GLY A 105 22.47 -5.00 -3.65
N LEU A 106 22.03 -5.68 -4.71
CA LEU A 106 20.64 -6.12 -4.81
C LEU A 106 20.38 -7.26 -3.81
N GLN A 107 19.18 -7.28 -3.26
CA GLN A 107 18.68 -8.39 -2.43
C GLN A 107 18.59 -9.68 -3.28
N SER A 108 18.55 -10.85 -2.65
CA SER A 108 18.32 -12.12 -3.34
C SER A 108 16.96 -12.11 -4.05
N GLU A 109 16.84 -12.82 -5.18
CA GLU A 109 15.62 -12.79 -6.01
C GLU A 109 14.34 -13.10 -5.23
N ASP A 110 14.40 -14.08 -4.34
CA ASP A 110 13.28 -14.49 -3.49
C ASP A 110 12.78 -13.38 -2.54
N ARG A 111 13.61 -12.36 -2.29
CA ARG A 111 13.31 -11.25 -1.37
C ARG A 111 13.08 -9.91 -2.07
N ARG A 112 13.22 -9.85 -3.39
CA ARG A 112 12.94 -8.65 -4.21
C ARG A 112 11.47 -8.53 -4.50
N ILE A 113 10.71 -7.98 -3.56
CA ILE A 113 9.25 -7.89 -3.70
C ILE A 113 8.74 -6.46 -3.57
N TYR A 114 9.44 -5.58 -2.83
CA TYR A 114 8.88 -4.29 -2.43
C TYR A 114 8.77 -3.30 -3.59
N VAL A 115 9.80 -3.17 -4.42
CA VAL A 115 9.76 -2.28 -5.60
C VAL A 115 8.62 -2.70 -6.54
N LYS A 116 8.47 -3.99 -6.80
CA LYS A 116 7.37 -4.51 -7.63
C LYS A 116 6.00 -4.20 -7.03
N ILE A 117 5.88 -4.28 -5.69
CA ILE A 117 4.62 -3.98 -4.99
C ILE A 117 4.36 -2.46 -4.98
N PHE A 118 5.38 -1.61 -4.85
CA PHE A 118 5.22 -0.16 -4.99
C PHE A 118 4.69 0.21 -6.38
N LEU A 119 5.30 -0.31 -7.45
CA LEU A 119 4.83 -0.09 -8.82
C LEU A 119 3.41 -0.60 -9.03
N ARG A 120 3.09 -1.78 -8.50
CA ARG A 120 1.73 -2.32 -8.51
C ARG A 120 0.74 -1.41 -7.78
N THR A 121 1.12 -0.88 -6.62
CA THR A 121 0.28 0.03 -5.84
C THR A 121 -0.05 1.28 -6.64
N ILE A 122 0.95 1.91 -7.25
CA ILE A 122 0.75 3.09 -8.11
C ILE A 122 -0.16 2.74 -9.29
N TRP A 123 0.09 1.61 -9.95
CA TRP A 123 -0.69 1.16 -11.11
C TRP A 123 -2.16 0.90 -10.76
N ILE A 124 -2.43 0.12 -9.69
CA ILE A 124 -3.80 -0.16 -9.23
C ILE A 124 -4.50 1.13 -8.82
N SER A 125 -3.83 2.02 -8.08
CA SER A 125 -4.40 3.30 -7.67
C SER A 125 -4.72 4.20 -8.85
N PHE A 126 -3.88 4.20 -9.87
CA PHE A 126 -4.15 4.91 -11.13
C PHE A 126 -5.38 4.34 -11.85
N LEU A 127 -5.46 3.01 -12.01
CA LEU A 127 -6.61 2.37 -12.63
C LEU A 127 -7.91 2.62 -11.86
N VAL A 128 -7.90 2.51 -10.54
CA VAL A 128 -9.06 2.84 -9.69
C VAL A 128 -9.50 4.29 -9.93
N THR A 129 -8.56 5.22 -9.99
CA THR A 129 -8.87 6.65 -10.25
C THR A 129 -9.51 6.84 -11.61
N VAL A 130 -8.98 6.20 -12.66
CA VAL A 130 -9.54 6.26 -14.01
C VAL A 130 -10.95 5.66 -14.06
N PHE A 131 -11.17 4.49 -13.47
CA PHE A 131 -12.49 3.87 -13.42
C PHE A 131 -13.49 4.70 -12.61
N CYS A 132 -13.06 5.26 -11.46
CA CYS A 132 -13.89 6.19 -10.71
C CYS A 132 -14.26 7.41 -11.54
N LEU A 133 -13.33 8.00 -12.31
CA LEU A 133 -13.61 9.16 -13.15
C LEU A 133 -14.60 8.83 -14.26
N ILE A 134 -14.41 7.71 -14.97
CA ILE A 134 -15.29 7.27 -16.06
C ILE A 134 -16.73 7.07 -15.55
N LEU A 135 -16.89 6.45 -14.37
CA LEU A 135 -18.21 6.20 -13.78
C LEU A 135 -18.80 7.44 -13.11
N ALA A 136 -17.97 8.23 -12.42
CA ALA A 136 -18.43 9.40 -11.68
C ALA A 136 -18.84 10.56 -12.59
N TYR A 137 -18.16 10.73 -13.74
CA TYR A 137 -18.39 11.88 -14.60
C TYR A 137 -19.85 11.97 -15.12
N PRO A 138 -20.42 10.91 -15.74
CA PRO A 138 -21.82 10.93 -16.17
C PRO A 138 -22.81 11.07 -14.99
N VAL A 139 -22.52 10.42 -13.86
CA VAL A 139 -23.36 10.52 -12.66
C VAL A 139 -23.34 11.95 -12.12
N SER A 140 -22.19 12.59 -12.00
CA SER A 140 -22.05 13.96 -11.52
C SER A 140 -22.72 14.97 -12.46
N PHE A 141 -22.60 14.76 -13.78
CA PHE A 141 -23.28 15.57 -14.78
C PHE A 141 -24.79 15.46 -14.65
N LEU A 142 -25.33 14.24 -14.49
CA LEU A 142 -26.76 14.02 -14.26
C LEU A 142 -27.23 14.74 -12.98
N LEU A 143 -26.50 14.57 -11.88
CA LEU A 143 -26.79 15.24 -10.61
C LEU A 143 -26.78 16.76 -10.73
N ALA A 144 -25.86 17.33 -11.50
CA ALA A 144 -25.73 18.78 -11.66
C ALA A 144 -26.84 19.39 -12.53
N THR A 145 -27.39 18.63 -13.48
CA THR A 145 -28.40 19.11 -14.44
C THR A 145 -29.85 18.87 -14.02
N LEU A 146 -30.10 17.90 -13.15
CA LEU A 146 -31.44 17.58 -12.67
C LEU A 146 -31.97 18.63 -11.68
N PRO A 147 -33.31 18.74 -11.57
CA PRO A 147 -33.98 19.56 -10.53
C PRO A 147 -33.51 19.17 -9.12
N LEU A 148 -33.34 20.13 -8.21
CA LEU A 148 -32.79 19.94 -6.88
C LEU A 148 -33.43 18.79 -6.09
N ARG A 149 -34.76 18.62 -6.19
CA ARG A 149 -35.46 17.54 -5.48
C ARG A 149 -34.93 16.15 -5.90
N ILE A 150 -34.81 15.92 -7.20
CA ILE A 150 -34.33 14.63 -7.74
C ILE A 150 -32.82 14.48 -7.49
N SER A 151 -32.07 15.54 -7.74
CA SER A 151 -30.61 15.55 -7.49
C SER A 151 -30.27 15.20 -6.05
N ASN A 152 -31.00 15.76 -5.07
CA ASN A 152 -30.76 15.47 -3.65
C ASN A 152 -31.07 14.01 -3.29
N ILE A 153 -32.13 13.43 -3.83
CA ILE A 153 -32.45 12.01 -3.60
C ILE A 153 -31.36 11.12 -4.18
N LEU A 154 -30.94 11.38 -5.42
CA LEU A 154 -29.85 10.62 -6.04
C LEU A 154 -28.53 10.80 -5.31
N LEU A 155 -28.23 12.00 -4.79
CA LEU A 155 -27.04 12.25 -3.99
C LEU A 155 -27.07 11.44 -2.69
N ILE A 156 -28.22 11.34 -2.02
CA ILE A 156 -28.38 10.47 -0.86
C ILE A 156 -28.11 9.01 -1.24
N MET A 157 -28.61 8.53 -2.38
CA MET A 157 -28.34 7.17 -2.85
C MET A 157 -26.85 6.93 -3.13
N VAL A 158 -26.12 7.91 -3.69
CA VAL A 158 -24.67 7.84 -3.88
C VAL A 158 -23.93 7.75 -2.54
N LEU A 159 -24.42 8.45 -1.51
CA LEU A 159 -23.80 8.47 -0.19
C LEU A 159 -24.26 7.32 0.73
N LEU A 160 -25.37 6.66 0.42
CA LEU A 160 -25.93 5.58 1.23
C LEU A 160 -24.90 4.47 1.57
N PRO A 161 -23.99 4.06 0.65
CA PRO A 161 -22.95 3.09 0.99
C PRO A 161 -22.05 3.50 2.16
N PHE A 162 -21.89 4.80 2.46
CA PHE A 162 -21.07 5.22 3.61
C PHE A 162 -21.67 4.85 4.96
N TRP A 163 -22.96 4.64 5.03
CA TRP A 163 -23.65 4.24 6.27
C TRP A 163 -23.53 2.74 6.54
N THR A 164 -23.04 1.97 5.57
CA THR A 164 -22.76 0.56 5.74
C THR A 164 -21.29 0.31 6.12
N SER A 165 -21.04 -0.72 6.92
CA SER A 165 -19.68 -1.10 7.31
C SER A 165 -18.83 -1.41 6.08
N LEU A 166 -17.57 -0.94 6.08
CA LEU A 166 -16.58 -1.28 5.05
C LEU A 166 -16.39 -2.79 4.92
N LEU A 167 -16.37 -3.52 6.03
CA LEU A 167 -16.22 -4.98 6.01
C LEU A 167 -17.41 -5.65 5.34
N VAL A 168 -18.63 -5.23 5.65
CA VAL A 168 -19.86 -5.76 5.00
C VAL A 168 -19.81 -5.51 3.49
N ARG A 169 -19.47 -4.31 3.04
CA ARG A 169 -19.32 -4.02 1.61
C ARG A 169 -18.25 -4.88 0.94
N THR A 170 -17.10 -5.03 1.57
CA THR A 170 -16.00 -5.82 1.01
C THR A 170 -16.36 -7.31 0.95
N THR A 171 -17.02 -7.85 1.98
CA THR A 171 -17.48 -9.25 1.99
C THR A 171 -18.60 -9.50 0.98
N SER A 172 -19.48 -8.53 0.75
CA SER A 172 -20.48 -8.61 -0.32
C SER A 172 -19.81 -8.75 -1.69
N TRP A 173 -18.71 -8.03 -1.95
CA TRP A 173 -17.94 -8.22 -3.18
C TRP A 173 -17.30 -9.60 -3.29
N ILE A 174 -16.91 -10.25 -2.18
CA ILE A 174 -16.44 -11.64 -2.22
C ILE A 174 -17.54 -12.55 -2.76
N VAL A 175 -18.76 -12.41 -2.24
CA VAL A 175 -19.91 -13.23 -2.67
C VAL A 175 -20.28 -12.95 -4.14
N LEU A 176 -20.28 -11.68 -4.55
CA LEU A 176 -20.66 -11.29 -5.91
C LEU A 176 -19.65 -11.77 -6.98
N LEU A 177 -18.34 -11.66 -6.68
CA LEU A 177 -17.25 -11.88 -7.65
C LEU A 177 -16.66 -13.30 -7.61
N GLN A 178 -17.09 -14.17 -6.69
CA GLN A 178 -16.63 -15.56 -6.68
C GLN A 178 -17.04 -16.31 -7.95
N ARG A 179 -16.39 -17.44 -8.24
CA ARG A 179 -16.62 -18.21 -9.47
C ARG A 179 -18.10 -18.62 -9.64
N ASN A 180 -18.75 -19.02 -8.56
CA ASN A 180 -20.17 -19.35 -8.54
C ASN A 180 -21.00 -18.19 -7.94
N GLY A 181 -20.63 -16.97 -8.23
CA GLY A 181 -21.27 -15.76 -7.72
C GLY A 181 -22.18 -15.11 -8.75
N VAL A 182 -23.00 -14.20 -8.26
CA VAL A 182 -24.07 -13.52 -9.01
C VAL A 182 -23.59 -12.89 -10.33
N VAL A 183 -22.38 -12.31 -10.35
CA VAL A 183 -21.83 -11.69 -11.56
C VAL A 183 -21.62 -12.72 -12.66
N ASN A 184 -21.02 -13.87 -12.34
CA ASN A 184 -20.87 -14.95 -13.31
C ASN A 184 -22.23 -15.53 -13.73
N ASP A 185 -23.18 -15.69 -12.81
CA ASP A 185 -24.55 -16.17 -13.14
C ASP A 185 -25.25 -15.25 -14.14
N ILE A 186 -25.11 -13.92 -13.97
CA ILE A 186 -25.64 -12.94 -14.93
C ILE A 186 -24.94 -13.07 -16.29
N LEU A 187 -23.62 -13.21 -16.32
CA LEU A 187 -22.86 -13.34 -17.57
C LEU A 187 -23.22 -14.62 -18.33
N VAL A 188 -23.48 -15.72 -17.63
CA VAL A 188 -23.97 -16.97 -18.22
C VAL A 188 -25.40 -16.80 -18.73
N ALA A 189 -26.30 -16.21 -17.93
CA ALA A 189 -27.70 -15.97 -18.33
C ALA A 189 -27.81 -15.07 -19.56
N LEU A 190 -26.87 -14.13 -19.74
CA LEU A 190 -26.78 -13.27 -20.93
C LEU A 190 -26.05 -13.93 -22.10
N ASN A 191 -25.65 -15.20 -22.00
CA ASN A 191 -24.87 -15.96 -23.00
C ASN A 191 -23.51 -15.26 -23.37
N ILE A 192 -22.94 -14.45 -22.47
CA ILE A 192 -21.63 -13.81 -22.66
C ILE A 192 -20.49 -14.79 -22.41
N ILE A 193 -20.67 -15.69 -21.43
CA ILE A 193 -19.75 -16.78 -21.09
C ILE A 193 -20.52 -18.10 -20.96
N SER A 194 -19.84 -19.24 -21.18
CA SER A 194 -20.37 -20.57 -20.89
C SER A 194 -20.27 -20.92 -19.40
N GLU A 195 -21.00 -21.95 -18.95
CA GLU A 195 -20.88 -22.48 -17.58
C GLU A 195 -19.43 -22.86 -17.21
N ASP A 196 -18.71 -23.48 -18.14
CA ASP A 196 -17.32 -23.87 -17.95
C ASP A 196 -16.36 -22.68 -18.01
N GLY A 197 -16.77 -21.62 -18.67
CA GLY A 197 -16.04 -20.36 -18.85
C GLY A 197 -16.16 -19.35 -17.70
N ARG A 198 -16.70 -19.74 -16.54
CA ARG A 198 -16.83 -18.87 -15.37
C ARG A 198 -15.50 -18.27 -14.93
N ILE A 199 -15.44 -16.95 -14.75
CA ILE A 199 -14.23 -16.16 -14.52
C ILE A 199 -13.95 -16.05 -13.02
N GLN A 200 -12.72 -16.29 -12.62
CA GLN A 200 -12.25 -16.02 -11.25
C GLN A 200 -11.98 -14.55 -11.09
N MET A 201 -12.94 -13.77 -10.58
CA MET A 201 -12.85 -12.32 -10.40
C MET A 201 -12.44 -11.91 -8.98
N ILE A 202 -12.31 -12.86 -8.04
CA ILE A 202 -11.94 -12.61 -6.64
C ILE A 202 -10.57 -13.20 -6.33
N TYR A 203 -9.91 -12.68 -5.25
CA TYR A 203 -8.55 -13.04 -4.81
C TYR A 203 -7.47 -12.76 -5.87
N ASN A 204 -7.69 -11.68 -6.63
CA ASN A 204 -6.77 -11.20 -7.65
C ASN A 204 -6.86 -9.66 -7.78
N GLN A 205 -6.11 -9.12 -8.74
CA GLN A 205 -6.09 -7.69 -9.03
C GLN A 205 -7.47 -7.16 -9.46
N THR A 206 -8.26 -7.94 -10.20
CA THR A 206 -9.61 -7.56 -10.65
C THR A 206 -10.54 -7.33 -9.46
N GLY A 207 -10.56 -8.23 -8.49
CA GLY A 207 -11.34 -8.07 -7.26
C GLY A 207 -10.98 -6.79 -6.50
N THR A 208 -9.68 -6.48 -6.40
CA THR A 208 -9.21 -5.23 -5.79
C THR A 208 -9.72 -4.01 -6.57
N LEU A 209 -9.58 -4.00 -7.90
CA LEU A 209 -10.01 -2.88 -8.75
C LEU A 209 -11.51 -2.62 -8.61
N VAL A 210 -12.34 -3.65 -8.76
CA VAL A 210 -13.80 -3.51 -8.69
C VAL A 210 -14.25 -3.03 -7.31
N ALA A 211 -13.81 -3.68 -6.25
CA ALA A 211 -14.22 -3.32 -4.89
C ALA A 211 -13.74 -1.92 -4.49
N MET A 212 -12.48 -1.56 -4.80
CA MET A 212 -11.95 -0.23 -4.49
C MET A 212 -12.62 0.86 -5.32
N THR A 213 -12.92 0.61 -6.59
CA THR A 213 -13.64 1.57 -7.44
C THR A 213 -14.99 1.91 -6.84
N GLN A 214 -15.78 0.90 -6.46
CA GLN A 214 -17.10 1.12 -5.86
C GLN A 214 -17.00 1.88 -4.53
N ILE A 215 -16.02 1.54 -3.68
CA ILE A 215 -15.83 2.17 -2.36
C ILE A 215 -15.41 3.63 -2.51
N LEU A 216 -14.55 3.95 -3.49
CA LEU A 216 -13.99 5.28 -3.70
C LEU A 216 -14.80 6.15 -4.66
N LEU A 217 -15.77 5.58 -5.37
CA LEU A 217 -16.61 6.29 -6.34
C LEU A 217 -17.29 7.56 -5.79
N PRO A 218 -17.88 7.58 -4.60
CA PRO A 218 -18.49 8.79 -4.05
C PRO A 218 -17.48 9.93 -3.83
N PHE A 219 -16.21 9.60 -3.49
CA PHE A 219 -15.16 10.60 -3.32
C PHE A 219 -14.74 11.26 -4.65
N MET A 220 -15.04 10.63 -5.78
CA MET A 220 -14.89 11.24 -7.10
C MET A 220 -16.12 12.06 -7.48
N ILE A 221 -17.34 11.55 -7.17
CA ILE A 221 -18.61 12.19 -7.53
C ILE A 221 -18.75 13.55 -6.84
N LEU A 222 -18.45 13.65 -5.55
CA LEU A 222 -18.68 14.86 -4.77
C LEU A 222 -17.92 16.09 -5.28
N PRO A 223 -16.58 16.07 -5.51
CA PRO A 223 -15.86 17.20 -6.07
C PRO A 223 -16.33 17.56 -7.50
N LEU A 224 -16.59 16.54 -8.33
CA LEU A 224 -17.12 16.75 -9.69
C LEU A 224 -18.47 17.43 -9.65
N TYR A 225 -19.42 16.92 -8.88
CA TYR A 225 -20.74 17.50 -8.71
C TYR A 225 -20.67 18.94 -8.20
N SER A 226 -19.86 19.20 -7.19
CA SER A 226 -19.69 20.55 -6.61
C SER A 226 -19.28 21.57 -7.68
N VAL A 227 -18.28 21.24 -8.51
CA VAL A 227 -17.85 22.13 -9.60
C VAL A 227 -18.89 22.20 -10.71
N MET A 228 -19.43 21.07 -11.16
CA MET A 228 -20.43 21.04 -12.23
C MET A 228 -21.69 21.83 -11.89
N LYS A 229 -22.07 21.88 -10.61
CA LYS A 229 -23.26 22.62 -10.14
C LYS A 229 -23.10 24.14 -10.25
N THR A 230 -21.87 24.66 -10.23
CA THR A 230 -21.59 26.09 -10.37
C THR A 230 -21.56 26.57 -11.82
N ILE A 231 -21.45 25.64 -12.79
CA ILE A 231 -21.39 25.98 -14.23
C ILE A 231 -22.77 26.44 -14.72
N SER A 232 -22.85 27.68 -15.19
CA SER A 232 -24.10 28.22 -15.70
C SER A 232 -24.56 27.53 -17.00
N PRO A 233 -25.81 27.09 -17.11
CA PRO A 233 -26.38 26.53 -18.35
C PRO A 233 -26.29 27.48 -19.55
N SER A 234 -26.13 28.79 -19.31
CA SER A 234 -26.02 29.80 -20.37
C SER A 234 -24.82 29.56 -21.30
N TYR A 235 -23.70 29.02 -20.79
CA TYR A 235 -22.53 28.70 -21.62
C TYR A 235 -22.86 27.69 -22.72
N MET A 236 -23.58 26.63 -22.38
CA MET A 236 -24.00 25.61 -23.35
C MET A 236 -25.04 26.19 -24.36
N ARG A 237 -25.96 27.03 -23.89
CA ARG A 237 -26.92 27.69 -24.76
C ARG A 237 -26.27 28.66 -25.73
N ALA A 238 -25.36 29.52 -25.28
CA ALA A 238 -24.60 30.42 -26.12
C ALA A 238 -23.80 29.70 -27.21
N ALA A 239 -23.08 28.60 -26.84
CA ALA A 239 -22.35 27.79 -27.81
C ALA A 239 -23.27 27.22 -28.91
N ARG A 240 -24.45 26.73 -28.53
CA ARG A 240 -25.44 26.22 -29.49
C ARG A 240 -26.04 27.31 -30.37
N SER A 241 -26.28 28.50 -29.82
CA SER A 241 -26.74 29.65 -30.59
C SER A 241 -25.73 30.12 -31.65
N LEU A 242 -24.41 29.88 -31.40
CA LEU A 242 -23.31 30.10 -32.34
C LEU A 242 -23.11 28.94 -33.33
N GLY A 243 -24.03 27.97 -33.39
CA GLY A 243 -24.02 26.87 -34.34
C GLY A 243 -23.27 25.63 -33.90
N ALA A 244 -22.81 25.55 -32.64
CA ALA A 244 -22.15 24.33 -32.13
C ALA A 244 -23.16 23.17 -31.95
N SER A 245 -22.79 21.98 -32.40
CA SER A 245 -23.55 20.77 -32.10
C SER A 245 -23.56 20.49 -30.58
N PRO A 246 -24.55 19.75 -30.05
CA PRO A 246 -24.60 19.44 -28.62
C PRO A 246 -23.30 18.80 -28.08
N LEU A 247 -22.71 17.88 -28.85
CA LEU A 247 -21.47 17.21 -28.48
C LEU A 247 -20.28 18.19 -28.50
N THR A 248 -20.20 19.06 -29.52
CA THR A 248 -19.15 20.08 -29.62
C THR A 248 -19.23 21.09 -28.48
N ALA A 249 -20.43 21.57 -28.15
CA ALA A 249 -20.66 22.44 -26.99
C ALA A 249 -20.25 21.76 -25.67
N PHE A 250 -20.60 20.49 -25.50
CA PHE A 250 -20.23 19.72 -24.32
C PHE A 250 -18.69 19.57 -24.20
N VAL A 251 -18.02 19.07 -25.23
CA VAL A 251 -16.58 18.75 -25.18
C VAL A 251 -15.72 20.03 -25.16
N ARG A 252 -16.10 21.07 -25.93
CA ARG A 252 -15.27 22.29 -26.05
C ARG A 252 -15.59 23.40 -25.08
N VAL A 253 -16.79 23.42 -24.51
CA VAL A 253 -17.23 24.51 -23.62
C VAL A 253 -17.47 24.02 -22.19
N TYR A 254 -18.25 22.94 -22.02
CA TYR A 254 -18.62 22.46 -20.68
C TYR A 254 -17.48 21.66 -20.01
N MET A 255 -16.95 20.66 -20.70
CA MET A 255 -15.92 19.76 -20.14
C MET A 255 -14.67 20.51 -19.63
N PRO A 256 -14.11 21.52 -20.32
CA PRO A 256 -12.96 22.28 -19.80
C PRO A 256 -13.26 23.00 -18.49
N GLN A 257 -14.50 23.44 -18.26
CA GLN A 257 -14.90 24.10 -17.02
C GLN A 257 -15.01 23.12 -15.85
N THR A 258 -15.13 21.82 -16.12
CA THR A 258 -15.15 20.77 -15.08
C THR A 258 -13.76 20.31 -14.63
N THR A 259 -12.68 20.77 -15.31
CA THR A 259 -11.29 20.37 -15.01
C THR A 259 -10.90 20.52 -13.52
N PRO A 260 -11.31 21.60 -12.81
CA PRO A 260 -11.03 21.71 -11.38
C PRO A 260 -11.65 20.56 -10.54
N GLY A 261 -12.89 20.19 -10.88
CA GLY A 261 -13.58 19.07 -10.22
C GLY A 261 -12.94 17.72 -10.54
N ILE A 262 -12.56 17.50 -11.82
CA ILE A 262 -11.82 16.30 -12.25
C ILE A 262 -10.51 16.20 -11.45
N GLY A 263 -9.77 17.31 -11.41
CA GLY A 263 -8.50 17.37 -10.71
C GLY A 263 -8.64 17.04 -9.22
N ALA A 264 -9.52 17.73 -8.52
CA ALA A 264 -9.76 17.50 -7.10
C ALA A 264 -10.21 16.05 -6.80
N GLY A 265 -11.15 15.52 -7.60
CA GLY A 265 -11.63 14.14 -7.46
C GLY A 265 -10.54 13.11 -7.73
N CYS A 266 -9.78 13.27 -8.82
CA CYS A 266 -8.67 12.36 -9.16
C CYS A 266 -7.59 12.35 -8.08
N LEU A 267 -7.21 13.51 -7.57
CA LEU A 267 -6.22 13.61 -6.50
C LEU A 267 -6.71 12.90 -5.23
N LEU A 268 -7.93 13.19 -4.82
CA LEU A 268 -8.52 12.60 -3.61
C LEU A 268 -8.60 11.07 -3.70
N VAL A 269 -9.16 10.55 -4.79
CA VAL A 269 -9.31 9.10 -5.01
C VAL A 269 -7.95 8.42 -5.10
N PHE A 270 -6.98 9.02 -5.82
CA PHE A 270 -5.64 8.45 -5.97
C PHE A 270 -4.89 8.35 -4.64
N ILE A 271 -4.90 9.41 -3.81
CA ILE A 271 -4.25 9.41 -2.49
C ILE A 271 -4.91 8.39 -1.55
N LEU A 272 -6.26 8.36 -1.52
CA LEU A 272 -6.99 7.38 -0.72
C LEU A 272 -6.67 5.95 -1.17
N SER A 273 -6.64 5.69 -2.47
CA SER A 273 -6.37 4.37 -3.04
C SER A 273 -4.98 3.84 -2.68
N ILE A 274 -3.93 4.67 -2.74
CA ILE A 274 -2.56 4.27 -2.35
C ILE A 274 -2.48 3.80 -0.90
N GLY A 275 -3.20 4.48 0.02
CA GLY A 275 -3.20 4.16 1.44
C GLY A 275 -4.13 3.01 1.82
N TYR A 276 -4.96 2.53 0.90
CA TYR A 276 -5.98 1.52 1.21
C TYR A 276 -5.36 0.15 1.48
N TYR A 277 -5.77 -0.52 2.58
CA TYR A 277 -5.24 -1.85 2.89
C TYR A 277 -6.30 -2.90 3.22
N ILE A 278 -7.47 -2.52 3.79
CA ILE A 278 -8.47 -3.49 4.26
C ILE A 278 -9.07 -4.25 3.08
N THR A 279 -9.59 -3.55 2.09
CA THR A 279 -10.21 -4.17 0.92
C THR A 279 -9.21 -5.03 0.12
N PRO A 280 -8.00 -4.55 -0.26
CA PRO A 280 -7.02 -5.41 -0.92
C PRO A 280 -6.58 -6.63 -0.08
N ALA A 281 -6.58 -6.53 1.25
CA ALA A 281 -6.29 -7.68 2.12
C ALA A 281 -7.34 -8.79 2.00
N LEU A 282 -8.61 -8.42 1.81
CA LEU A 282 -9.73 -9.37 1.78
C LEU A 282 -9.99 -9.94 0.37
N VAL A 283 -9.93 -9.09 -0.66
CA VAL A 283 -10.33 -9.47 -2.02
C VAL A 283 -9.18 -9.63 -3.01
N GLY A 284 -7.99 -9.13 -2.67
CA GLY A 284 -6.89 -8.96 -3.63
C GLY A 284 -6.01 -10.19 -3.83
N GLY A 285 -6.02 -11.15 -2.90
CA GLY A 285 -5.12 -12.30 -2.96
C GLY A 285 -3.64 -11.87 -3.14
N ARG A 286 -2.81 -12.71 -3.75
CA ARG A 286 -1.38 -12.41 -3.95
C ARG A 286 -1.11 -11.28 -4.96
N SER A 287 -1.91 -11.18 -6.00
CA SER A 287 -1.70 -10.23 -7.11
C SER A 287 -2.35 -8.87 -6.87
N GLY A 288 -3.35 -8.78 -6.00
CA GLY A 288 -4.10 -7.56 -5.72
C GLY A 288 -3.72 -6.85 -4.42
N GLN A 289 -2.76 -7.38 -3.62
CA GLN A 289 -2.26 -6.69 -2.43
C GLN A 289 -1.38 -5.49 -2.79
N LEU A 290 -1.50 -4.42 -1.99
CA LEU A 290 -0.79 -3.15 -2.11
C LEU A 290 0.31 -3.03 -1.05
N ILE A 291 1.17 -2.02 -1.16
CA ILE A 291 2.26 -1.81 -0.21
C ILE A 291 1.76 -1.59 1.22
N SER A 292 0.60 -0.96 1.39
CA SER A 292 -0.07 -0.76 2.68
C SER A 292 -0.41 -2.08 3.40
N ASN A 293 -0.69 -3.16 2.66
CA ASN A 293 -0.88 -4.50 3.22
C ASN A 293 0.42 -5.04 3.83
N PHE A 294 1.56 -4.81 3.18
CA PHE A 294 2.88 -5.23 3.68
C PHE A 294 3.33 -4.40 4.88
N ILE A 295 3.04 -3.10 4.90
CA ILE A 295 3.25 -2.26 6.09
C ILE A 295 2.46 -2.83 7.27
N ALA A 296 1.18 -3.13 7.09
CA ALA A 296 0.33 -3.72 8.12
C ALA A 296 0.83 -5.11 8.56
N TYR A 297 1.29 -5.95 7.63
CA TYR A 297 1.88 -7.25 7.91
C TYR A 297 3.14 -7.13 8.77
N HIS A 298 4.05 -6.19 8.43
CA HIS A 298 5.28 -5.99 9.20
C HIS A 298 5.03 -5.38 10.57
N MET A 299 3.96 -4.63 10.76
CA MET A 299 3.55 -4.13 12.08
C MET A 299 2.92 -5.22 12.96
N LYS A 300 2.03 -6.05 12.40
CA LYS A 300 1.17 -6.97 13.17
C LYS A 300 1.72 -8.38 13.26
N SER A 301 2.26 -8.92 12.16
CA SER A 301 2.63 -10.34 12.06
C SER A 301 4.14 -10.57 12.18
N SER A 302 4.96 -9.89 11.40
CA SER A 302 6.42 -10.06 11.48
C SER A 302 7.07 -9.25 12.60
N LEU A 303 6.34 -8.27 13.17
CA LEU A 303 6.81 -7.33 14.20
C LEU A 303 8.10 -6.60 13.83
N ASN A 304 8.37 -6.43 12.52
CA ASN A 304 9.50 -5.68 12.00
C ASN A 304 9.10 -4.21 11.79
N TRP A 305 8.97 -3.49 12.90
CA TRP A 305 8.57 -2.08 12.91
C TRP A 305 9.51 -1.17 12.11
N GLY A 306 10.81 -1.50 12.08
CA GLY A 306 11.78 -0.72 11.31
C GLY A 306 11.50 -0.77 9.81
N LEU A 307 11.21 -1.96 9.27
CA LEU A 307 10.86 -2.12 7.86
C LEU A 307 9.48 -1.52 7.54
N ALA A 308 8.51 -1.72 8.44
CA ALA A 308 7.20 -1.09 8.29
C ALA A 308 7.31 0.45 8.21
N ALA A 309 8.10 1.05 9.10
CA ALA A 309 8.36 2.49 9.10
C ALA A 309 9.08 2.95 7.83
N ALA A 310 10.09 2.21 7.36
CA ALA A 310 10.81 2.53 6.12
C ALA A 310 9.89 2.49 4.90
N LEU A 311 9.07 1.43 4.76
CA LEU A 311 8.07 1.30 3.69
C LEU A 311 7.05 2.44 3.74
N GLY A 312 6.55 2.77 4.95
CA GLY A 312 5.59 3.86 5.15
C GLY A 312 6.18 5.23 4.82
N THR A 313 7.45 5.48 5.20
CA THR A 313 8.14 6.74 4.88
C THR A 313 8.37 6.89 3.37
N ILE A 314 8.80 5.82 2.68
CA ILE A 314 8.98 5.84 1.22
C ILE A 314 7.62 6.10 0.54
N LEU A 315 6.56 5.44 1.00
CA LEU A 315 5.21 5.66 0.49
C LEU A 315 4.77 7.12 0.67
N LEU A 316 4.97 7.69 1.86
CA LEU A 316 4.64 9.08 2.16
C LEU A 316 5.40 10.05 1.23
N VAL A 317 6.72 9.85 1.10
CA VAL A 317 7.55 10.69 0.21
C VAL A 317 7.07 10.57 -1.25
N ALA A 318 6.76 9.36 -1.72
CA ALA A 318 6.23 9.15 -3.07
C ALA A 318 4.91 9.90 -3.28
N VAL A 319 3.98 9.83 -2.31
CA VAL A 319 2.69 10.55 -2.36
C VAL A 319 2.91 12.06 -2.36
N LEU A 320 3.83 12.59 -1.54
CA LEU A 320 4.13 14.03 -1.52
C LEU A 320 4.74 14.51 -2.84
N ILE A 321 5.63 13.72 -3.46
CA ILE A 321 6.20 14.02 -4.78
C ILE A 321 5.09 14.04 -5.85
N LEU A 322 4.21 13.03 -5.84
CA LEU A 322 3.09 12.95 -6.78
C LEU A 322 2.10 14.10 -6.58
N TYR A 323 1.81 14.48 -5.33
CA TYR A 323 0.99 15.64 -5.02
C TYR A 323 1.62 16.94 -5.53
N TRP A 324 2.93 17.14 -5.29
CA TRP A 324 3.64 18.32 -5.77
C TRP A 324 3.65 18.40 -7.31
N LEU A 325 3.91 17.27 -7.99
CA LEU A 325 3.89 17.18 -9.44
C LEU A 325 2.49 17.50 -9.99
N TYR A 326 1.47 16.91 -9.38
CA TYR A 326 0.07 17.19 -9.72
C TYR A 326 -0.26 18.68 -9.58
N ASN A 327 0.09 19.30 -8.45
CA ASN A 327 -0.14 20.73 -8.23
C ASN A 327 0.58 21.63 -9.24
N LYS A 328 1.79 21.24 -9.64
CA LYS A 328 2.56 21.95 -10.68
C LYS A 328 1.93 21.84 -12.07
N ILE A 329 1.35 20.68 -12.42
CA ILE A 329 0.76 20.43 -13.74
C ILE A 329 -0.63 21.07 -13.86
N ILE A 330 -1.50 20.86 -12.87
CA ILE A 330 -2.90 21.30 -12.92
C ILE A 330 -3.07 22.71 -12.38
N GLY A 331 -2.14 23.17 -11.52
CA GLY A 331 -2.10 24.56 -11.06
C GLY A 331 -3.31 24.95 -10.23
N ILE A 332 -3.48 24.33 -9.06
CA ILE A 332 -4.56 24.69 -8.11
C ILE A 332 -4.55 26.21 -7.81
N ASP A 333 -3.37 26.85 -7.80
CA ASP A 333 -3.24 28.30 -7.63
C ASP A 333 -3.80 29.13 -8.80
N LYS A 334 -3.96 28.55 -10.00
CA LYS A 334 -4.62 29.19 -11.15
C LYS A 334 -6.14 29.03 -11.13
N MET A 335 -6.68 28.25 -10.23
CA MET A 335 -8.10 28.01 -10.01
C MET A 335 -8.70 29.00 -8.99
N LYS A 336 -8.06 30.12 -8.69
CA LYS A 336 -8.75 31.25 -8.05
C LYS A 336 -9.79 31.72 -9.03
N LEU A 337 -10.99 31.20 -8.80
CA LEU A 337 -12.21 31.71 -9.39
C LEU A 337 -12.27 33.20 -9.07
N GLY A 338 -12.19 34.06 -10.12
CA GLY A 338 -12.46 35.46 -10.04
C GLY A 338 -13.92 35.71 -9.59
#